data_7d82fc86ff091a8532ebb64c51cef458
#
_entry.id   7d82fc86ff091a8532ebb64c51cef458
#
_cell.length_a   1.000
_cell.length_b   1.000
_cell.length_c   1.000
_cell.angle_alpha   90.00
_cell.angle_beta   90.00
_cell.angle_gamma   90.00
#
_symmetry.space_group_name_H-M   'P 1'
#
loop_
_entity.id
_entity.type
_entity.pdbx_description
1 polymer ?
#
loop_
_entity_poly.entity_id
_entity_poly.type
_entity_poly.pdbx_seq_one_letter_code
_entity_poly.pdbx_strand_id
1 'polypeptide(L)'
;CYRQVEFAGVLANAKNTEGAKKLVDFMITKTYQSDLPLNNFVFPVLPGVTLPKEFTDNATLVARPLSVPPEQVAANRDQWVSTWTDTVQR
;
A
#
# COMPACT_ATOMS: atom_id res chain seq x y z
N CYS A 1 -10.11 10.78 1.84
CA CYS A 1 -9.46 9.45 1.88
C CYS A 1 -8.10 9.53 2.56
N TYR A 2 -7.77 8.52 3.33
CA TYR A 2 -6.44 8.30 3.90
C TYR A 2 -5.54 7.62 2.87
N ARG A 3 -4.30 8.08 2.72
CA ARG A 3 -3.32 7.42 1.86
C ARG A 3 -2.55 6.38 2.67
N GLN A 4 -2.64 5.13 2.25
CA GLN A 4 -1.77 4.06 2.70
C GLN A 4 -0.72 3.79 1.63
N VAL A 5 0.53 3.57 2.05
CA VAL A 5 1.62 3.12 1.19
C VAL A 5 2.12 1.80 1.72
N GLU A 6 2.22 0.80 0.85
CA GLU A 6 2.75 -0.51 1.20
C GLU A 6 4.24 -0.57 0.90
N PHE A 7 4.99 -1.21 1.76
CA PHE A 7 6.44 -1.33 1.66
C PHE A 7 6.85 -2.80 1.67
N ALA A 8 7.88 -3.11 0.90
CA ALA A 8 8.60 -4.37 0.97
C ALA A 8 10.06 -4.10 1.32
N GLY A 9 10.66 -4.99 2.10
CA GLY A 9 12.05 -4.85 2.52
C GLY A 9 12.72 -6.19 2.73
N VAL A 10 14.04 -6.18 2.70
CA VAL A 10 14.85 -7.36 3.00
C VAL A 10 15.09 -7.42 4.50
N LEU A 11 14.73 -8.56 5.11
CA LEU A 11 14.95 -8.77 6.54
C LEU A 11 16.46 -8.81 6.86
N ALA A 12 16.85 -8.21 7.97
CA ALA A 12 18.18 -8.45 8.54
C ALA A 12 18.33 -9.95 8.81
N ASN A 13 19.48 -10.51 8.49
CA ASN A 13 19.78 -11.95 8.62
C ASN A 13 18.97 -12.88 7.68
N ALA A 14 18.41 -12.37 6.59
CA ALA A 14 17.81 -13.23 5.55
C ALA A 14 18.84 -14.23 5.03
N LYS A 15 18.48 -15.52 4.97
CA LYS A 15 19.38 -16.59 4.50
C LYS A 15 19.82 -16.41 3.05
N ASN A 16 18.98 -15.80 2.23
CA ASN A 16 19.27 -15.47 0.83
C ASN A 16 19.03 -13.99 0.57
N THR A 17 19.92 -13.14 1.08
CA THR A 17 19.82 -11.67 0.94
C THR A 17 19.85 -11.23 -0.51
N GLU A 18 20.69 -11.83 -1.36
CA GLU A 18 20.76 -11.47 -2.78
C GLU A 18 19.49 -11.86 -3.55
N GLY A 19 18.90 -13.01 -3.26
CA GLY A 19 17.61 -13.38 -3.81
C GLY A 19 16.49 -12.46 -3.35
N ALA A 20 16.48 -12.07 -2.07
CA ALA A 20 15.51 -11.13 -1.52
C ALA A 20 15.62 -9.74 -2.16
N LYS A 21 16.82 -9.22 -2.37
CA LYS A 21 17.04 -7.95 -3.10
C LYS A 21 16.48 -8.02 -4.52
N LYS A 22 16.80 -9.09 -5.27
CA LYS A 22 16.26 -9.30 -6.62
C LYS A 22 14.74 -9.34 -6.65
N LEU A 23 14.10 -9.90 -5.63
CA LEU A 23 12.64 -9.88 -5.52
C LEU A 23 12.12 -8.45 -5.31
N VAL A 24 12.71 -7.68 -4.40
CA VAL A 24 12.33 -6.27 -4.19
C VAL A 24 12.54 -5.45 -5.45
N ASP A 25 13.67 -5.64 -6.15
CA ASP A 25 13.93 -4.99 -7.44
C ASP A 25 12.89 -5.36 -8.50
N PHE A 26 12.47 -6.63 -8.54
CA PHE A 26 11.39 -7.07 -9.44
C PHE A 26 10.05 -6.40 -9.11
N MET A 27 9.73 -6.21 -7.83
CA MET A 27 8.47 -5.58 -7.39
C MET A 27 8.31 -4.12 -7.86
N ILE A 28 9.40 -3.43 -8.19
CA ILE A 28 9.35 -2.08 -8.75
C ILE A 28 9.46 -2.06 -10.29
N THR A 29 9.45 -3.20 -10.94
CA THR A 29 9.43 -3.26 -12.42
C THR A 29 8.05 -2.94 -12.98
N LYS A 30 8.00 -2.49 -14.24
CA LYS A 30 6.74 -2.25 -14.94
C LYS A 30 5.87 -3.50 -15.00
N THR A 31 6.46 -4.66 -15.20
CA THR A 31 5.75 -5.95 -15.25
C THR A 31 4.95 -6.19 -13.97
N TYR A 32 5.62 -6.14 -12.82
CA TYR A 32 4.99 -6.35 -11.53
C TYR A 32 3.95 -5.25 -11.21
N GLN A 33 4.34 -4.01 -11.42
CA GLN A 33 3.49 -2.86 -11.11
C GLN A 33 2.22 -2.76 -11.99
N SER A 34 2.26 -3.28 -13.21
CA SER A 34 1.07 -3.35 -14.08
C SER A 34 0.06 -4.41 -13.64
N ASP A 35 0.50 -5.41 -12.88
CA ASP A 35 -0.33 -6.50 -12.39
C ASP A 35 -1.07 -6.15 -11.09
N LEU A 36 -0.54 -5.22 -10.31
CA LEU A 36 -1.07 -4.83 -9.00
C LEU A 36 -2.52 -4.33 -9.01
N PRO A 37 -2.97 -3.48 -9.94
CA PRO A 37 -4.31 -2.91 -9.87
C PRO A 37 -5.42 -3.96 -9.82
N LEU A 38 -5.39 -4.98 -10.64
CA LEU A 38 -6.45 -6.00 -10.71
C LEU A 38 -6.27 -7.15 -9.73
N ASN A 39 -5.07 -7.34 -9.19
CA ASN A 39 -4.80 -8.45 -8.26
C ASN A 39 -4.76 -8.01 -6.79
N ASN A 40 -4.28 -6.80 -6.51
CA ASN A 40 -4.17 -6.26 -5.15
C ASN A 40 -5.07 -5.05 -4.90
N PHE A 41 -5.76 -4.55 -5.94
CA PHE A 41 -6.65 -3.38 -5.85
C PHE A 41 -5.96 -2.11 -5.35
N VAL A 42 -4.71 -1.92 -5.73
CA VAL A 42 -3.88 -0.76 -5.36
C VAL A 42 -3.36 -0.02 -6.58
N PHE A 43 -3.07 1.27 -6.44
CA PHE A 43 -2.40 2.03 -7.48
C PHE A 43 -0.91 1.67 -7.53
N PRO A 44 -0.31 1.51 -8.74
CA PRO A 44 1.12 1.31 -8.87
C PRO A 44 1.89 2.54 -8.38
N VAL A 45 3.06 2.31 -7.79
CA VAL A 45 3.98 3.41 -7.38
C VAL A 45 4.89 3.86 -8.51
N LEU A 46 5.09 3.02 -9.54
CA LEU A 46 5.92 3.34 -10.69
C LEU A 46 5.20 4.29 -11.64
N PRO A 47 5.77 5.46 -11.96
CA PRO A 47 5.19 6.36 -12.94
C PRO A 47 5.10 5.75 -14.35
N GLY A 48 4.07 6.12 -15.11
CA GLY A 48 3.90 5.68 -16.50
C GLY A 48 3.40 4.23 -16.67
N VAL A 49 2.93 3.61 -15.61
CA VAL A 49 2.16 2.36 -15.70
C VAL A 49 0.76 2.69 -16.20
N THR A 50 0.32 1.99 -17.26
CA THR A 50 -1.05 2.13 -17.76
C THR A 50 -2.03 1.45 -16.81
N LEU A 51 -2.99 2.20 -16.30
CA LEU A 51 -4.05 1.66 -15.45
C LEU A 51 -5.10 0.92 -16.28
N PRO A 52 -5.64 -0.17 -15.77
CA PRO A 52 -6.78 -0.84 -16.39
C PRO A 52 -8.03 0.04 -16.36
N LYS A 53 -8.98 -0.24 -17.26
CA LYS A 53 -10.20 0.57 -17.44
C LYS A 53 -11.04 0.62 -16.15
N GLU A 54 -11.05 -0.45 -15.39
CA GLU A 54 -11.75 -0.54 -14.09
C GLU A 54 -11.24 0.52 -13.11
N PHE A 55 -9.95 0.82 -13.13
CA PHE A 55 -9.35 1.87 -12.31
C PHE A 55 -9.61 3.27 -12.86
N THR A 56 -9.45 3.47 -14.17
CA THR A 56 -9.64 4.79 -14.76
C THR A 56 -11.10 5.26 -14.69
N ASP A 57 -12.04 4.35 -14.73
CA ASP A 57 -13.48 4.67 -14.71
C ASP A 57 -14.03 4.81 -13.28
N ASN A 58 -13.49 4.08 -12.30
CA ASN A 58 -14.10 3.95 -10.99
C ASN A 58 -13.21 4.37 -9.81
N ALA A 59 -11.92 4.60 -10.02
CA ALA A 59 -10.99 4.97 -8.96
C ALA A 59 -10.25 6.27 -9.29
N THR A 60 -10.16 7.16 -8.31
CA THR A 60 -9.44 8.43 -8.45
C THR A 60 -8.35 8.53 -7.39
N LEU A 61 -7.14 8.80 -7.83
CA LEU A 61 -6.05 9.11 -6.91
C LEU A 61 -6.29 10.50 -6.30
N VAL A 62 -6.52 10.53 -4.99
CA VAL A 62 -6.83 11.77 -4.28
C VAL A 62 -5.62 12.70 -4.24
N ALA A 63 -5.77 13.92 -4.75
CA ALA A 63 -4.69 14.89 -4.83
C ALA A 63 -4.19 15.36 -3.45
N ARG A 64 -5.10 15.47 -2.48
CA ARG A 64 -4.79 15.85 -1.09
C ARG A 64 -5.36 14.82 -0.12
N PRO A 65 -4.69 13.67 0.05
CA PRO A 65 -5.12 12.63 0.97
C PRO A 65 -4.94 13.09 2.43
N LEU A 66 -5.77 12.54 3.30
CA LEU A 66 -5.55 12.66 4.74
C LEU A 66 -4.23 11.96 5.11
N SER A 67 -3.45 12.63 5.93
CA SER A 67 -2.24 12.05 6.53
C SER A 67 -2.29 12.24 8.04
N VAL A 68 -1.95 11.21 8.77
CA VAL A 68 -1.81 11.24 10.23
C VAL A 68 -0.36 10.88 10.55
N PRO A 69 0.33 11.65 11.40
CA PRO A 69 1.69 11.34 11.81
C PRO A 69 1.79 9.93 12.43
N PRO A 70 2.83 9.14 12.10
CA PRO A 70 2.98 7.77 12.60
C PRO A 70 2.94 7.65 14.14
N GLU A 71 3.50 8.64 14.84
CA GLU A 71 3.48 8.71 16.31
C GLU A 71 2.05 8.88 16.87
N GLN A 72 1.19 9.60 16.19
CA GLN A 72 -0.23 9.70 16.57
C GLN A 72 -0.97 8.40 16.32
N VAL A 73 -0.66 7.72 15.22
CA VAL A 73 -1.21 6.38 14.94
C VAL A 73 -0.78 5.41 16.02
N ALA A 74 0.50 5.38 16.37
CA ALA A 74 1.01 4.49 17.41
C ALA A 74 0.38 4.75 18.78
N ALA A 75 0.20 6.03 19.14
CA ALA A 75 -0.37 6.41 20.45
C ALA A 75 -1.88 6.13 20.58
N ASN A 76 -2.64 6.18 19.47
CA ASN A 76 -4.10 6.14 19.54
C ASN A 76 -4.73 4.91 18.87
N ARG A 77 -3.93 4.03 18.25
CA ARG A 77 -4.43 2.91 17.45
C ARG A 77 -5.44 2.04 18.20
N ASP A 78 -5.12 1.64 19.41
CA ASP A 78 -5.96 0.72 20.18
C ASP A 78 -7.30 1.37 20.56
N GLN A 79 -7.27 2.64 20.93
CA GLN A 79 -8.49 3.41 21.21
C GLN A 79 -9.35 3.56 19.93
N TRP A 80 -8.74 3.85 18.80
CA TRP A 80 -9.46 3.99 17.52
C TRP A 80 -10.08 2.67 17.09
N VAL A 81 -9.37 1.56 17.24
CA VAL A 81 -9.90 0.21 16.94
C VAL A 81 -11.08 -0.11 17.86
N SER A 82 -10.97 0.14 19.16
CA SER A 82 -12.08 -0.07 20.11
C SER A 82 -13.30 0.79 19.72
N THR A 83 -13.10 2.08 19.50
CA THR A 83 -14.19 3.00 19.11
C THR A 83 -14.87 2.56 17.81
N TRP A 84 -14.08 2.13 16.82
CA TRP A 84 -14.62 1.62 15.55
C TRP A 84 -15.45 0.35 15.77
N THR A 85 -14.92 -0.61 16.54
CA THR A 85 -15.61 -1.86 16.87
C THR A 85 -16.95 -1.58 17.56
N ASP A 86 -16.95 -0.73 18.58
CA ASP A 86 -18.16 -0.37 19.33
C ASP A 86 -19.20 0.36 18.48
N THR A 87 -18.75 1.05 17.43
CA THR A 87 -19.65 1.84 16.56
C THR A 87 -20.18 1.01 15.38
N VAL A 88 -19.35 0.19 14.77
CA VAL A 88 -19.63 -0.46 13.46
C VAL A 88 -20.02 -1.93 13.61
N GLN A 89 -19.48 -2.62 14.60
CA GLN A 89 -19.73 -4.07 14.80
C GLN A 89 -20.78 -4.36 15.90
N ARG A 90 -21.79 -3.52 16.02
CA ARG A 90 -22.92 -3.75 16.93
C ARG A 90 -23.84 -4.88 16.46
#